data_9c6f1c8cc5cadbcb1b42ffc616fb112c
#
_entry.id   9c6f1c8cc5cadbcb1b42ffc616fb112c
#
_cell.length_a   1.000
_cell.length_b   1.000
_cell.length_c   1.000
_cell.angle_alpha   90.00
_cell.angle_beta   90.00
_cell.angle_gamma   90.00
#
_symmetry.space_group_name_H-M   'P 1'
#
loop_
_entity.id
_entity.type
_entity.pdbx_description
1 polymer ?
#
loop_
_entity_poly.entity_id
_entity_poly.type
_entity_poly.pdbx_seq_one_letter_code
_entity_poly.pdbx_strand_id
1 'polypeptide(L)'
;MSCDRPFLIKKIEELYKISTSEKQILVDTLTPVSIYLKIRDKYSNSILLESSDYGVNDNSYAYICFNPIAEIYVENNFIIKSFPDGNKEKIEIKENVNVVNELDKFFKLFKCQKNNKKFLNNGVFGYMNYDSVKHFEDINLNSKENDIKIPEIYYAFYSNIIVINVFNNQAILFHHSFNKPSNLEAILDHINSNKSTKYPFLKSGNLNSNMNDQEFIDLVKKGIKHCYRGDVFQIVLSRRFSQKFEGDEFNLYRALRSVNPSPYLFYFDYGSYKIFGSSPEAQLVVKENKAEIHPIAGTFIRTGDDEKDAVKAKKLSEDIKENSEHM
;
A
#
# COMPACT_ATOMS: atom_id res chain seq x y z
N MET A 1 52.98 20.97 10.78
CA MET A 1 52.74 19.54 10.64
C MET A 1 51.30 19.38 10.17
N SER A 2 51.15 19.16 8.90
CA SER A 2 49.91 18.89 8.18
C SER A 2 49.38 17.54 8.59
N CYS A 3 48.13 17.47 8.88
CA CYS A 3 47.42 16.20 8.92
C CYS A 3 46.27 16.26 7.91
N ASP A 4 46.66 15.86 6.69
CA ASP A 4 45.75 15.61 5.59
C ASP A 4 44.73 14.55 5.98
N ARG A 5 43.45 14.84 5.81
CA ARG A 5 42.41 13.83 5.63
C ARG A 5 41.80 13.97 4.25
N PRO A 6 42.32 13.26 3.27
CA PRO A 6 41.58 13.02 2.05
C PRO A 6 40.89 11.67 2.18
N PHE A 7 39.64 11.61 2.64
CA PHE A 7 38.79 10.42 2.44
C PHE A 7 37.32 10.80 2.56
N LEU A 8 36.85 11.46 1.52
CA LEU A 8 35.43 11.42 1.14
C LEU A 8 35.39 11.53 -0.39
N ILE A 9 36.11 10.59 -1.03
CA ILE A 9 35.91 10.29 -2.44
C ILE A 9 34.50 9.68 -2.54
N LYS A 10 33.63 10.32 -3.33
CA LYS A 10 32.38 9.82 -3.84
C LYS A 10 32.42 8.31 -3.97
N LYS A 11 31.75 7.58 -3.06
CA LYS A 11 31.39 6.20 -3.29
C LYS A 11 30.48 6.27 -4.52
N ILE A 12 30.95 5.84 -5.67
CA ILE A 12 30.10 5.56 -6.83
C ILE A 12 29.05 4.63 -6.27
N GLU A 13 27.79 5.04 -6.35
CA GLU A 13 26.66 4.25 -5.86
C GLU A 13 26.71 2.90 -6.59
N GLU A 14 27.21 1.87 -5.93
CA GLU A 14 27.24 0.53 -6.49
C GLU A 14 25.79 0.03 -6.57
N LEU A 15 25.34 -0.20 -7.79
CA LEU A 15 24.00 -0.75 -8.05
C LEU A 15 23.92 -2.19 -7.53
N TYR A 16 22.92 -2.47 -6.71
CA TYR A 16 22.59 -3.83 -6.29
C TYR A 16 22.00 -4.60 -7.47
N LYS A 17 22.77 -5.53 -8.03
CA LYS A 17 22.31 -6.42 -9.09
C LYS A 17 21.46 -7.53 -8.48
N ILE A 18 20.16 -7.48 -8.72
CA ILE A 18 19.19 -8.44 -8.18
C ILE A 18 18.98 -9.55 -9.21
N SER A 19 19.29 -10.79 -8.80
CA SER A 19 18.96 -11.99 -9.57
C SER A 19 17.51 -12.38 -9.32
N THR A 20 16.77 -12.72 -10.38
CA THR A 20 15.38 -13.13 -10.29
C THR A 20 15.23 -14.55 -10.83
N SER A 21 14.64 -15.43 -10.03
CA SER A 21 14.17 -16.75 -10.42
C SER A 21 12.65 -16.77 -10.37
N GLU A 22 12.01 -17.51 -11.27
CA GLU A 22 10.55 -17.61 -11.30
C GLU A 22 10.06 -19.05 -11.44
N LYS A 23 8.88 -19.33 -10.89
CA LYS A 23 8.19 -20.59 -11.02
C LYS A 23 6.70 -20.38 -11.19
N GLN A 24 6.13 -20.95 -12.24
CA GLN A 24 4.68 -20.97 -12.43
C GLN A 24 4.02 -21.99 -11.51
N ILE A 25 2.86 -21.62 -10.95
CA ILE A 25 2.09 -22.44 -10.00
C ILE A 25 0.63 -22.44 -10.46
N LEU A 26 -0.01 -23.58 -10.45
CA LEU A 26 -1.45 -23.69 -10.57
C LEU A 26 -2.09 -23.46 -9.19
N VAL A 27 -3.05 -22.54 -9.11
CA VAL A 27 -3.70 -22.12 -7.86
C VAL A 27 -5.23 -22.26 -7.91
N ASP A 28 -5.73 -23.19 -8.71
CA ASP A 28 -7.16 -23.46 -8.89
C ASP A 28 -7.86 -23.92 -7.60
N THR A 29 -7.11 -24.51 -6.66
CA THR A 29 -7.59 -24.91 -5.33
C THR A 29 -7.16 -23.97 -4.20
N LEU A 30 -6.48 -22.86 -4.53
CA LEU A 30 -5.91 -21.93 -3.58
C LEU A 30 -6.42 -20.50 -3.88
N THR A 31 -6.79 -19.78 -2.83
CA THR A 31 -7.12 -18.35 -2.94
C THR A 31 -5.94 -17.49 -2.49
N PRO A 32 -5.85 -16.21 -2.89
CA PRO A 32 -4.83 -15.30 -2.35
C PRO A 32 -4.80 -15.28 -0.82
N VAL A 33 -5.98 -15.23 -0.18
CA VAL A 33 -6.12 -15.31 1.28
C VAL A 33 -5.57 -16.63 1.85
N SER A 34 -5.84 -17.77 1.20
CA SER A 34 -5.36 -19.08 1.70
C SER A 34 -3.83 -19.21 1.57
N ILE A 35 -3.25 -18.67 0.53
CA ILE A 35 -1.79 -18.61 0.35
C ILE A 35 -1.17 -17.68 1.39
N TYR A 36 -1.76 -16.49 1.60
CA TYR A 36 -1.29 -15.54 2.60
C TYR A 36 -1.29 -16.13 4.02
N LEU A 37 -2.35 -16.85 4.41
CA LEU A 37 -2.45 -17.54 5.70
C LEU A 37 -1.35 -18.61 5.92
N LYS A 38 -0.81 -19.18 4.86
CA LYS A 38 0.30 -20.14 4.95
C LYS A 38 1.67 -19.45 5.10
N ILE A 39 1.79 -18.21 4.64
CA ILE A 39 3.05 -17.46 4.54
C ILE A 39 3.29 -16.59 5.75
N ARG A 40 2.27 -15.88 6.23
CA ARG A 40 2.38 -14.78 7.19
C ARG A 40 3.06 -15.14 8.51
N ASP A 41 2.81 -16.35 9.04
CA ASP A 41 3.39 -16.79 10.32
C ASP A 41 4.88 -17.16 10.19
N LYS A 42 5.35 -17.40 8.98
CA LYS A 42 6.74 -17.77 8.70
C LYS A 42 7.60 -16.60 8.25
N TYR A 43 6.99 -15.66 7.56
CA TYR A 43 7.71 -14.52 6.98
C TYR A 43 7.14 -13.22 7.55
N SER A 44 7.98 -12.46 8.23
CA SER A 44 7.63 -11.12 8.71
C SER A 44 7.52 -10.13 7.56
N ASN A 45 6.90 -8.99 7.84
CA ASN A 45 6.73 -7.89 6.89
C ASN A 45 6.16 -8.37 5.57
N SER A 46 4.94 -8.91 5.61
CA SER A 46 4.24 -9.44 4.44
C SER A 46 3.08 -8.53 4.02
N ILE A 47 2.82 -8.53 2.73
CA ILE A 47 1.78 -7.70 2.10
C ILE A 47 0.86 -8.60 1.29
N LEU A 48 -0.45 -8.35 1.38
CA LEU A 48 -1.46 -8.87 0.47
C LEU A 48 -2.17 -7.70 -0.20
N LEU A 49 -2.12 -7.66 -1.53
CA LEU A 49 -2.85 -6.70 -2.37
C LEU A 49 -3.81 -7.50 -3.26
N GLU A 50 -5.09 -7.13 -3.24
CA GLU A 50 -6.11 -7.80 -4.05
C GLU A 50 -6.92 -6.77 -4.85
N SER A 51 -7.43 -7.20 -6.00
CA SER A 51 -8.45 -6.46 -6.72
C SER A 51 -9.75 -7.28 -6.71
N SER A 52 -10.85 -6.64 -6.37
CA SER A 52 -12.19 -7.24 -6.43
C SER A 52 -13.13 -6.43 -7.33
N ASP A 53 -12.61 -6.00 -8.47
CA ASP A 53 -13.41 -5.30 -9.47
C ASP A 53 -14.51 -6.23 -10.03
N TYR A 54 -15.73 -5.68 -10.17
CA TYR A 54 -16.88 -6.41 -10.70
C TYR A 54 -16.72 -6.83 -12.17
N GLY A 55 -15.80 -6.19 -12.89
CA GLY A 55 -15.39 -6.56 -14.23
C GLY A 55 -14.14 -7.42 -14.23
N VAL A 56 -14.19 -8.62 -13.63
CA VAL A 56 -13.05 -9.57 -13.66
C VAL A 56 -12.64 -9.76 -15.11
N ASN A 57 -11.51 -9.19 -15.47
CA ASN A 57 -10.91 -9.31 -16.78
C ASN A 57 -9.51 -9.94 -16.68
N ASP A 58 -8.90 -10.24 -17.82
CA ASP A 58 -7.57 -10.85 -17.91
C ASP A 58 -6.46 -10.11 -17.13
N ASN A 59 -6.72 -8.89 -16.65
CA ASN A 59 -5.78 -8.03 -15.94
C ASN A 59 -6.04 -7.93 -14.44
N SER A 60 -6.89 -8.79 -13.86
CA SER A 60 -7.16 -8.82 -12.41
C SER A 60 -6.10 -9.65 -11.69
N TYR A 61 -5.21 -8.97 -10.97
CA TYR A 61 -4.10 -9.60 -10.26
C TYR A 61 -4.18 -9.36 -8.75
N ALA A 62 -3.79 -10.39 -7.98
CA ALA A 62 -3.46 -10.26 -6.57
C ALA A 62 -1.95 -10.44 -6.38
N TYR A 63 -1.39 -9.74 -5.40
CA TYR A 63 0.04 -9.77 -5.06
C TYR A 63 0.23 -10.16 -3.61
N ILE A 64 1.15 -11.08 -3.36
CA ILE A 64 1.62 -11.40 -2.02
C ILE A 64 3.13 -11.17 -2.00
N CYS A 65 3.56 -10.17 -1.20
CA CYS A 65 4.97 -9.83 -1.08
C CYS A 65 5.44 -10.18 0.34
N PHE A 66 6.61 -10.79 0.48
CA PHE A 66 7.12 -11.18 1.79
C PHE A 66 8.66 -11.29 1.79
N ASN A 67 9.24 -11.23 2.99
CA ASN A 67 10.67 -11.28 3.23
C ASN A 67 11.42 -10.14 2.53
N PRO A 68 11.33 -8.88 3.04
CA PRO A 68 12.02 -7.75 2.47
C PRO A 68 13.54 -7.93 2.52
N ILE A 69 14.26 -7.50 1.47
CA ILE A 69 15.72 -7.50 1.38
C ILE A 69 16.33 -6.12 1.45
N ALA A 70 15.51 -5.10 1.25
CA ALA A 70 15.89 -3.70 1.42
C ALA A 70 14.67 -2.89 1.83
N GLU A 71 14.88 -1.87 2.65
CA GLU A 71 13.81 -1.04 3.20
C GLU A 71 14.26 0.41 3.31
N ILE A 72 13.35 1.34 3.09
CA ILE A 72 13.51 2.75 3.40
C ILE A 72 12.26 3.25 4.12
N TYR A 73 12.46 3.92 5.24
CA TYR A 73 11.35 4.51 5.98
C TYR A 73 11.73 5.83 6.65
N VAL A 74 10.74 6.67 6.86
CA VAL A 74 10.86 7.96 7.54
C VAL A 74 10.11 7.89 8.85
N GLU A 75 10.84 8.06 9.93
CA GLU A 75 10.30 8.02 11.30
C GLU A 75 11.09 8.94 12.23
N ASN A 76 10.39 9.66 13.11
CA ASN A 76 11.00 10.51 14.14
C ASN A 76 12.07 11.48 13.60
N ASN A 77 11.80 12.11 12.45
CA ASN A 77 12.72 13.03 11.77
C ASN A 77 14.02 12.38 11.23
N PHE A 78 14.00 11.06 11.00
CA PHE A 78 15.11 10.34 10.37
C PHE A 78 14.65 9.57 9.15
N ILE A 79 15.49 9.52 8.14
CA ILE A 79 15.41 8.55 7.04
C ILE A 79 16.29 7.36 7.42
N ILE A 80 15.71 6.19 7.43
CA ILE A 80 16.41 4.94 7.77
C ILE A 80 16.36 4.03 6.54
N LYS A 81 17.51 3.52 6.14
CA LYS A 81 17.66 2.61 5.00
C LYS A 81 18.35 1.33 5.44
N SER A 82 17.89 0.21 4.93
CA SER A 82 18.57 -1.08 5.01
C SER A 82 18.78 -1.64 3.59
N PHE A 83 19.91 -2.30 3.37
CA PHE A 83 20.34 -2.74 2.06
C PHE A 83 20.53 -4.25 1.98
N PRO A 84 20.52 -4.86 0.76
CA PRO A 84 20.61 -6.31 0.58
C PRO A 84 21.91 -6.95 1.10
N ASP A 85 22.97 -6.17 1.25
CA ASP A 85 24.27 -6.58 1.82
C ASP A 85 24.31 -6.54 3.36
N GLY A 86 23.20 -6.11 4.00
CA GLY A 86 23.08 -5.96 5.44
C GLY A 86 23.51 -4.60 5.99
N ASN A 87 24.04 -3.70 5.14
CA ASN A 87 24.35 -2.33 5.53
C ASN A 87 23.10 -1.55 5.92
N LYS A 88 23.26 -0.59 6.84
CA LYS A 88 22.20 0.32 7.27
C LYS A 88 22.71 1.75 7.24
N GLU A 89 21.82 2.67 6.90
CA GLU A 89 22.07 4.10 6.89
C GLU A 89 20.99 4.81 7.67
N LYS A 90 21.36 5.81 8.46
CA LYS A 90 20.43 6.68 9.18
C LYS A 90 20.80 8.13 8.93
N ILE A 91 19.89 8.90 8.35
CA ILE A 91 20.06 10.30 7.97
C ILE A 91 19.10 11.14 8.76
N GLU A 92 19.57 12.13 9.51
CA GLU A 92 18.72 13.11 10.17
C GLU A 92 18.18 14.11 9.14
N ILE A 93 16.87 14.34 9.16
CA ILE A 93 16.22 15.29 8.25
C ILE A 93 16.48 16.71 8.75
N LYS A 94 17.35 17.43 8.05
CA LYS A 94 17.68 18.84 8.26
C LYS A 94 17.30 19.63 7.01
N GLU A 95 17.38 20.97 7.06
CA GLU A 95 17.03 21.85 5.95
C GLU A 95 17.68 21.49 4.59
N ASN A 96 18.87 20.90 4.61
CA ASN A 96 19.60 20.48 3.42
C ASN A 96 19.30 19.06 2.95
N VAL A 97 18.42 18.32 3.64
CA VAL A 97 18.05 16.93 3.30
C VAL A 97 16.67 16.91 2.67
N ASN A 98 16.63 16.55 1.39
CA ASN A 98 15.38 16.37 0.67
C ASN A 98 14.98 14.89 0.67
N VAL A 99 13.87 14.58 1.35
CA VAL A 99 13.34 13.22 1.52
C VAL A 99 13.01 12.58 0.17
N VAL A 100 12.42 13.35 -0.76
CA VAL A 100 12.05 12.86 -2.10
C VAL A 100 13.28 12.40 -2.88
N ASN A 101 14.37 13.19 -2.81
CA ASN A 101 15.63 12.83 -3.46
C ASN A 101 16.25 11.56 -2.85
N GLU A 102 16.12 11.37 -1.54
CA GLU A 102 16.63 10.18 -0.86
C GLU A 102 15.82 8.93 -1.19
N LEU A 103 14.50 9.05 -1.37
CA LEU A 103 13.65 7.99 -1.89
C LEU A 103 14.04 7.63 -3.33
N ASP A 104 14.17 8.61 -4.22
CA ASP A 104 14.54 8.41 -5.62
C ASP A 104 15.93 7.73 -5.75
N LYS A 105 16.91 8.20 -4.98
CA LYS A 105 18.22 7.55 -4.91
C LYS A 105 18.12 6.10 -4.49
N PHE A 106 17.37 5.81 -3.42
CA PHE A 106 17.18 4.45 -2.92
C PHE A 106 16.52 3.55 -3.97
N PHE A 107 15.46 4.00 -4.63
CA PHE A 107 14.78 3.21 -5.66
C PHE A 107 15.67 2.90 -6.86
N LYS A 108 16.57 3.80 -7.23
CA LYS A 108 17.51 3.64 -8.35
C LYS A 108 18.68 2.70 -8.05
N LEU A 109 18.93 2.32 -6.79
CA LEU A 109 20.03 1.42 -6.43
C LEU A 109 19.81 -0.03 -6.92
N PHE A 110 18.57 -0.44 -7.18
CA PHE A 110 18.24 -1.82 -7.52
C PHE A 110 18.18 -2.02 -9.02
N LYS A 111 19.06 -2.86 -9.55
CA LYS A 111 19.04 -3.26 -10.96
C LYS A 111 18.44 -4.65 -11.11
N CYS A 112 17.17 -4.70 -11.53
CA CYS A 112 16.46 -5.93 -11.84
C CYS A 112 16.48 -6.22 -13.34
N GLN A 113 16.22 -7.47 -13.70
CA GLN A 113 15.98 -7.84 -15.10
C GLN A 113 14.69 -7.19 -15.60
N LYS A 114 14.71 -6.70 -16.85
CA LYS A 114 13.50 -6.16 -17.48
C LYS A 114 12.43 -7.24 -17.60
N ASN A 115 11.22 -6.86 -17.25
CA ASN A 115 10.04 -7.72 -17.39
C ASN A 115 9.22 -7.31 -18.62
N ASN A 116 8.90 -8.28 -19.48
CA ASN A 116 7.99 -8.09 -20.62
C ASN A 116 6.57 -8.57 -20.32
N LYS A 117 6.25 -8.86 -19.04
CA LYS A 117 4.94 -9.34 -18.61
C LYS A 117 3.98 -8.15 -18.41
N LYS A 118 2.68 -8.40 -18.51
CA LYS A 118 1.63 -7.37 -18.32
C LYS A 118 1.44 -6.92 -16.87
N PHE A 119 2.15 -7.52 -15.92
CA PHE A 119 2.05 -7.25 -14.48
C PHE A 119 3.43 -6.95 -13.88
N LEU A 120 3.44 -6.38 -12.68
CA LEU A 120 4.66 -6.09 -11.93
C LEU A 120 5.25 -7.39 -11.37
N ASN A 121 6.55 -7.61 -11.57
CA ASN A 121 7.28 -8.74 -10.99
C ASN A 121 8.35 -8.30 -9.99
N ASN A 122 8.65 -7.03 -9.92
CA ASN A 122 9.60 -6.44 -8.98
C ASN A 122 9.23 -4.97 -8.69
N GLY A 123 9.89 -4.38 -7.71
CA GLY A 123 9.70 -3.00 -7.30
C GLY A 123 9.65 -2.86 -5.79
N VAL A 124 9.30 -1.69 -5.34
CA VAL A 124 9.11 -1.39 -3.93
C VAL A 124 7.62 -1.26 -3.61
N PHE A 125 7.22 -1.81 -2.48
CA PHE A 125 5.85 -1.79 -2.00
C PHE A 125 5.82 -1.16 -0.62
N GLY A 126 4.81 -0.34 -0.36
CA GLY A 126 4.71 0.35 0.90
C GLY A 126 3.62 1.39 0.92
N TYR A 127 3.78 2.37 1.80
CA TYR A 127 2.80 3.45 1.97
C TYR A 127 3.49 4.78 2.31
N MET A 128 2.73 5.86 2.10
CA MET A 128 2.97 7.18 2.67
C MET A 128 1.73 7.57 3.45
N ASN A 129 1.91 8.10 4.66
CA ASN A 129 0.79 8.65 5.42
C ASN A 129 0.41 10.06 4.90
N TYR A 130 -0.72 10.58 5.36
CA TYR A 130 -1.18 11.92 4.95
C TYR A 130 -0.17 13.02 5.29
N ASP A 131 0.42 12.98 6.46
CA ASP A 131 1.34 14.02 6.96
C ASP A 131 2.68 14.03 6.21
N SER A 132 3.00 12.99 5.44
CA SER A 132 4.20 12.94 4.61
C SER A 132 4.18 14.00 3.49
N VAL A 133 3.03 14.59 3.18
CA VAL A 133 2.90 15.70 2.22
C VAL A 133 3.84 16.88 2.54
N LYS A 134 4.18 17.12 3.80
CA LYS A 134 5.16 18.12 4.24
C LYS A 134 6.56 17.94 3.63
N HIS A 135 6.88 16.74 3.12
CA HIS A 135 8.15 16.45 2.46
C HIS A 135 8.12 16.76 0.95
N PHE A 136 6.94 17.01 0.41
CA PHE A 136 6.71 17.27 -1.02
C PHE A 136 6.27 18.70 -1.30
N GLU A 137 5.56 19.32 -0.35
CA GLU A 137 4.96 20.65 -0.48
C GLU A 137 5.39 21.55 0.67
N ASP A 138 5.48 22.87 0.40
CA ASP A 138 5.78 23.88 1.42
C ASP A 138 4.51 24.22 2.22
N ILE A 139 4.13 23.32 3.10
CA ILE A 139 2.97 23.47 3.97
C ILE A 139 3.32 23.17 5.43
N ASN A 140 2.75 23.96 6.32
CA ASN A 140 2.85 23.72 7.76
C ASN A 140 1.62 22.95 8.24
N LEU A 141 1.84 21.70 8.63
CA LEU A 141 0.81 20.88 9.25
C LEU A 141 0.76 21.18 10.74
N ASN A 142 -0.41 21.58 11.24
CA ASN A 142 -0.68 21.64 12.67
C ASN A 142 -0.87 20.20 13.21
N SER A 143 0.21 19.45 13.32
CA SER A 143 0.15 18.10 13.86
C SER A 143 -0.20 18.16 15.34
N LYS A 144 -1.40 17.73 15.70
CA LYS A 144 -1.69 17.31 17.07
C LYS A 144 -0.86 16.05 17.35
N GLU A 145 -0.30 15.92 18.55
CA GLU A 145 0.37 14.70 18.96
C GLU A 145 -0.49 13.49 18.60
N ASN A 146 0.06 12.62 17.76
CA ASN A 146 -0.63 11.43 17.33
C ASN A 146 -0.18 10.27 18.22
N ASP A 147 -1.12 9.64 18.92
CA ASP A 147 -0.84 8.47 19.78
C ASP A 147 -0.38 7.24 18.95
N ILE A 148 -0.61 7.29 17.63
CA ILE A 148 -0.23 6.21 16.72
C ILE A 148 1.17 6.48 16.17
N LYS A 149 2.15 5.72 16.68
CA LYS A 149 3.55 5.81 16.28
C LYS A 149 3.82 4.78 15.16
N ILE A 150 3.70 5.22 13.92
CA ILE A 150 4.10 4.47 12.73
C ILE A 150 4.96 5.37 11.85
N PRO A 151 5.86 4.82 11.02
CA PRO A 151 6.62 5.60 10.05
C PRO A 151 5.71 6.45 9.16
N GLU A 152 6.16 7.66 8.82
CA GLU A 152 5.45 8.54 7.88
C GLU A 152 5.45 7.96 6.47
N ILE A 153 6.57 7.35 6.10
CA ILE A 153 6.81 6.72 4.81
C ILE A 153 7.46 5.37 5.09
N TYR A 154 7.02 4.32 4.43
CA TYR A 154 7.66 3.02 4.48
C TYR A 154 7.57 2.33 3.13
N TYR A 155 8.72 1.97 2.55
CA TYR A 155 8.81 1.16 1.34
C TYR A 155 9.84 0.05 1.51
N ALA A 156 9.52 -1.12 0.97
CA ALA A 156 10.41 -2.27 0.98
C ALA A 156 10.52 -2.92 -0.40
N PHE A 157 11.70 -3.41 -0.72
CA PHE A 157 11.97 -4.32 -1.84
C PHE A 157 11.91 -5.76 -1.32
N TYR A 158 10.99 -6.55 -1.83
CA TYR A 158 10.71 -7.89 -1.34
C TYR A 158 11.49 -8.96 -2.09
N SER A 159 12.03 -9.92 -1.34
CA SER A 159 12.66 -11.12 -1.91
C SER A 159 11.65 -11.98 -2.66
N ASN A 160 10.43 -12.06 -2.18
CA ASN A 160 9.44 -12.95 -2.78
C ASN A 160 8.18 -12.20 -3.14
N ILE A 161 7.71 -12.42 -4.36
CA ILE A 161 6.46 -11.88 -4.87
C ILE A 161 5.69 -13.01 -5.53
N ILE A 162 4.47 -13.28 -5.06
CA ILE A 162 3.52 -14.17 -5.74
C ILE A 162 2.52 -13.28 -6.46
N VAL A 163 2.47 -13.40 -7.77
CA VAL A 163 1.48 -12.73 -8.61
C VAL A 163 0.44 -13.76 -9.02
N ILE A 164 -0.80 -13.52 -8.65
CA ILE A 164 -1.93 -14.43 -8.89
C ILE A 164 -2.87 -13.77 -9.88
N ASN A 165 -3.07 -14.38 -11.04
CA ASN A 165 -4.15 -13.99 -11.95
C ASN A 165 -5.45 -14.62 -11.41
N VAL A 166 -6.34 -13.76 -10.91
CA VAL A 166 -7.59 -14.21 -10.26
C VAL A 166 -8.59 -14.74 -11.29
N PHE A 167 -8.45 -14.35 -12.56
CA PHE A 167 -9.34 -14.78 -13.65
C PHE A 167 -9.07 -16.22 -14.08
N ASN A 168 -7.80 -16.60 -14.30
CA ASN A 168 -7.44 -17.91 -14.84
C ASN A 168 -6.83 -18.87 -13.82
N ASN A 169 -6.79 -18.49 -12.52
CA ASN A 169 -6.25 -19.29 -11.42
C ASN A 169 -4.79 -19.74 -11.62
N GLN A 170 -3.99 -18.92 -12.28
CA GLN A 170 -2.56 -19.13 -12.42
C GLN A 170 -1.79 -18.16 -11.53
N ALA A 171 -0.68 -18.63 -10.99
CA ALA A 171 0.23 -17.78 -10.23
C ALA A 171 1.67 -17.97 -10.69
N ILE A 172 2.47 -16.93 -10.47
CA ILE A 172 3.91 -17.00 -10.66
C ILE A 172 4.56 -16.53 -9.35
N LEU A 173 5.41 -17.37 -8.81
CA LEU A 173 6.28 -17.03 -7.70
C LEU A 173 7.60 -16.50 -8.26
N PHE A 174 7.95 -15.28 -7.91
CA PHE A 174 9.25 -14.67 -8.16
C PHE A 174 10.07 -14.69 -6.88
N HIS A 175 11.33 -15.04 -7.03
CA HIS A 175 12.33 -14.95 -5.96
C HIS A 175 13.46 -14.05 -6.41
N HIS A 176 13.65 -12.94 -5.70
CA HIS A 176 14.69 -11.95 -5.88
C HIS A 176 15.79 -12.16 -4.84
N SER A 177 17.02 -12.27 -5.28
CA SER A 177 18.15 -12.47 -4.38
C SER A 177 19.35 -11.60 -4.75
N PHE A 178 20.11 -11.23 -3.73
CA PHE A 178 21.38 -10.56 -3.86
C PHE A 178 22.47 -11.49 -3.31
N ASN A 179 23.38 -11.94 -4.18
CA ASN A 179 24.51 -12.82 -3.84
C ASN A 179 24.13 -14.09 -3.05
N LYS A 180 22.91 -14.59 -3.22
CA LYS A 180 22.39 -15.80 -2.57
C LYS A 180 21.73 -16.73 -3.59
N PRO A 181 21.76 -18.05 -3.37
CA PRO A 181 21.05 -18.98 -4.23
C PRO A 181 19.52 -18.82 -4.10
N SER A 182 18.80 -19.27 -5.13
CA SER A 182 17.34 -19.27 -5.11
C SER A 182 16.80 -20.25 -4.05
N ASN A 183 15.69 -19.87 -3.41
CA ASN A 183 14.99 -20.66 -2.39
C ASN A 183 13.55 -20.98 -2.82
N LEU A 184 13.27 -21.03 -4.10
CA LEU A 184 11.93 -21.23 -4.65
C LEU A 184 11.27 -22.51 -4.17
N GLU A 185 12.00 -23.66 -4.19
CA GLU A 185 11.42 -24.96 -3.85
C GLU A 185 10.93 -25.00 -2.38
N ALA A 186 11.71 -24.48 -1.44
CA ALA A 186 11.29 -24.44 -0.03
C ALA A 186 10.04 -23.57 0.20
N ILE A 187 9.88 -22.50 -0.60
CA ILE A 187 8.67 -21.65 -0.56
C ILE A 187 7.48 -22.41 -1.14
N LEU A 188 7.67 -23.12 -2.26
CA LEU A 188 6.63 -23.92 -2.89
C LEU A 188 6.14 -25.06 -1.98
N ASP A 189 7.05 -25.78 -1.33
CA ASP A 189 6.70 -26.81 -0.36
C ASP A 189 5.84 -26.25 0.77
N HIS A 190 6.14 -25.02 1.19
CA HIS A 190 5.38 -24.36 2.23
C HIS A 190 3.97 -23.95 1.74
N ILE A 191 3.86 -23.40 0.53
CA ILE A 191 2.57 -23.03 -0.08
C ILE A 191 1.71 -24.29 -0.30
N ASN A 192 2.31 -25.40 -0.74
CA ASN A 192 1.61 -26.64 -1.01
C ASN A 192 1.28 -27.44 0.29
N SER A 193 1.86 -27.05 1.42
CA SER A 193 1.55 -27.71 2.68
C SER A 193 0.07 -27.52 3.05
N ASN A 194 -0.53 -28.54 3.70
CA ASN A 194 -1.91 -28.44 4.19
C ASN A 194 -2.04 -27.65 5.51
N LYS A 195 -0.94 -27.05 5.98
CA LYS A 195 -0.92 -26.31 7.23
C LYS A 195 -1.24 -24.83 6.97
N SER A 196 -2.38 -24.39 7.45
CA SER A 196 -2.71 -22.97 7.60
C SER A 196 -3.19 -22.74 9.02
N THR A 197 -2.62 -21.77 9.70
CA THR A 197 -3.02 -21.44 11.07
C THR A 197 -4.14 -20.41 11.02
N LYS A 198 -5.22 -20.69 11.73
CA LYS A 198 -6.34 -19.77 11.93
C LYS A 198 -6.44 -19.44 13.41
N TYR A 199 -6.39 -18.18 13.72
CA TYR A 199 -6.54 -17.70 15.09
C TYR A 199 -7.91 -17.05 15.28
N PRO A 200 -8.49 -17.10 16.50
CA PRO A 200 -9.76 -16.42 16.77
C PRO A 200 -9.59 -14.91 16.75
N PHE A 201 -10.70 -14.20 16.61
CA PHE A 201 -10.79 -12.76 16.78
C PHE A 201 -11.94 -12.47 17.73
N LEU A 202 -11.68 -11.71 18.77
CA LEU A 202 -12.65 -11.29 19.77
C LEU A 202 -12.59 -9.79 19.96
N LYS A 203 -13.74 -9.13 19.79
CA LYS A 203 -13.88 -7.73 20.16
C LYS A 203 -13.89 -7.61 21.67
N SER A 204 -13.09 -6.72 22.24
CA SER A 204 -13.05 -6.44 23.68
C SER A 204 -13.20 -4.94 23.95
N GLY A 205 -13.75 -4.61 25.13
CA GLY A 205 -13.97 -3.23 25.56
C GLY A 205 -15.02 -2.47 24.73
N ASN A 206 -15.09 -1.16 24.95
CA ASN A 206 -16.02 -0.26 24.29
C ASN A 206 -15.42 0.40 23.06
N LEU A 207 -16.27 0.74 22.10
CA LEU A 207 -15.89 1.59 20.99
C LEU A 207 -15.69 3.03 21.49
N ASN A 208 -14.54 3.60 21.22
CA ASN A 208 -14.22 4.98 21.56
C ASN A 208 -14.08 5.82 20.29
N SER A 209 -14.27 7.11 20.41
CA SER A 209 -14.07 8.07 19.34
C SER A 209 -13.36 9.31 19.85
N ASN A 210 -12.57 9.97 19.01
CA ASN A 210 -11.89 11.23 19.32
C ASN A 210 -12.84 12.44 19.38
N MET A 211 -14.09 12.29 18.94
CA MET A 211 -15.16 13.30 19.03
C MET A 211 -16.53 12.63 19.06
N ASN A 212 -17.51 13.30 19.63
CA ASN A 212 -18.90 12.81 19.63
C ASN A 212 -19.63 13.14 18.33
N ASP A 213 -20.87 12.66 18.16
CA ASP A 213 -21.63 12.81 16.94
C ASP A 213 -21.98 14.28 16.66
N GLN A 214 -22.32 15.06 17.69
CA GLN A 214 -22.66 16.47 17.52
C GLN A 214 -21.45 17.29 17.09
N GLU A 215 -20.29 17.06 17.68
CA GLU A 215 -19.04 17.71 17.29
C GLU A 215 -18.70 17.44 15.81
N PHE A 216 -18.88 16.20 15.35
CA PHE A 216 -18.64 15.86 13.95
C PHE A 216 -19.66 16.51 13.00
N ILE A 217 -20.95 16.53 13.38
CA ILE A 217 -22.00 17.22 12.61
C ILE A 217 -21.69 18.72 12.48
N ASP A 218 -21.20 19.35 13.53
CA ASP A 218 -20.88 20.78 13.52
C ASP A 218 -19.62 21.07 12.65
N LEU A 219 -18.64 20.15 12.64
CA LEU A 219 -17.53 20.22 11.68
C LEU A 219 -18.01 20.10 10.24
N VAL A 220 -18.93 19.20 9.93
CA VAL A 220 -19.51 19.05 8.60
C VAL A 220 -20.23 20.33 8.18
N LYS A 221 -21.08 20.91 9.05
CA LYS A 221 -21.73 22.21 8.77
C LYS A 221 -20.74 23.34 8.51
N LYS A 222 -19.62 23.36 9.24
CA LYS A 222 -18.55 24.32 9.04
C LYS A 222 -17.87 24.10 7.68
N GLY A 223 -17.54 22.86 7.33
CA GLY A 223 -16.98 22.49 6.04
C GLY A 223 -17.83 22.93 4.86
N ILE A 224 -19.14 22.65 4.93
CA ILE A 224 -20.12 23.07 3.92
C ILE A 224 -20.09 24.60 3.71
N LYS A 225 -19.98 25.40 4.79
CA LYS A 225 -19.88 26.87 4.68
C LYS A 225 -18.61 27.31 3.96
N HIS A 226 -17.47 26.63 4.18
CA HIS A 226 -16.23 26.91 3.48
C HIS A 226 -16.32 26.60 1.97
N CYS A 227 -16.98 25.48 1.61
CA CYS A 227 -17.25 25.16 0.21
C CYS A 227 -18.14 26.21 -0.47
N TYR A 228 -19.25 26.64 0.18
CA TYR A 228 -20.12 27.67 -0.36
C TYR A 228 -19.45 29.04 -0.54
N ARG A 229 -18.45 29.37 0.29
CA ARG A 229 -17.66 30.59 0.17
C ARG A 229 -16.58 30.51 -0.90
N GLY A 230 -16.31 29.32 -1.42
CA GLY A 230 -15.21 29.08 -2.37
C GLY A 230 -13.82 29.03 -1.72
N ASP A 231 -13.74 28.87 -0.40
CA ASP A 231 -12.46 28.76 0.31
C ASP A 231 -11.74 27.44 -0.04
N VAL A 232 -12.51 26.41 -0.36
CA VAL A 232 -12.05 25.07 -0.76
C VAL A 232 -12.96 24.52 -1.85
N PHE A 233 -12.37 23.76 -2.75
CA PHE A 233 -13.09 23.03 -3.79
C PHE A 233 -13.73 21.77 -3.23
N GLN A 234 -12.96 21.01 -2.45
CA GLN A 234 -13.39 19.81 -1.76
C GLN A 234 -12.74 19.78 -0.38
N ILE A 235 -13.42 19.21 0.61
CA ILE A 235 -12.89 19.02 1.96
C ILE A 235 -13.23 17.61 2.46
N VAL A 236 -12.25 16.91 3.00
CA VAL A 236 -12.43 15.61 3.64
C VAL A 236 -12.29 15.78 5.15
N LEU A 237 -13.37 15.53 5.88
CA LEU A 237 -13.40 15.56 7.33
C LEU A 237 -13.24 14.15 7.87
N SER A 238 -12.38 13.96 8.86
CA SER A 238 -12.10 12.66 9.44
C SER A 238 -12.53 12.57 10.90
N ARG A 239 -12.98 11.38 11.30
CA ARG A 239 -13.27 10.99 12.67
C ARG A 239 -12.59 9.66 12.95
N ARG A 240 -11.88 9.55 14.06
CA ARG A 240 -11.20 8.34 14.46
C ARG A 240 -12.03 7.55 15.47
N PHE A 241 -12.23 6.28 15.18
CA PHE A 241 -12.76 5.30 16.12
C PHE A 241 -11.65 4.36 16.57
N SER A 242 -11.69 3.93 17.81
CA SER A 242 -10.77 2.95 18.36
C SER A 242 -11.54 1.86 19.11
N GLN A 243 -11.13 0.62 18.89
CA GLN A 243 -11.74 -0.56 19.48
C GLN A 243 -10.64 -1.53 19.91
N LYS A 244 -10.67 -1.93 21.19
CA LYS A 244 -9.80 -3.01 21.65
C LYS A 244 -10.28 -4.36 21.08
N PHE A 245 -9.36 -5.23 20.79
CA PHE A 245 -9.62 -6.58 20.34
C PHE A 245 -8.55 -7.56 20.87
N GLU A 246 -8.83 -8.84 20.80
CA GLU A 246 -7.91 -9.93 21.11
C GLU A 246 -7.87 -10.89 19.93
N GLY A 247 -6.69 -11.46 19.64
CA GLY A 247 -6.50 -12.44 18.57
C GLY A 247 -6.08 -11.83 17.24
N ASP A 248 -6.64 -12.32 16.16
CA ASP A 248 -6.13 -12.14 14.80
C ASP A 248 -6.88 -11.05 14.02
N GLU A 249 -6.26 -9.91 13.87
CA GLU A 249 -6.77 -8.77 13.10
C GLU A 249 -6.97 -9.07 11.60
N PHE A 250 -6.33 -10.09 11.06
CA PHE A 250 -6.55 -10.50 9.67
C PHE A 250 -7.99 -10.97 9.42
N ASN A 251 -8.67 -11.48 10.44
CA ASN A 251 -10.09 -11.78 10.34
C ASN A 251 -10.93 -10.51 10.10
N LEU A 252 -10.50 -9.36 10.64
CA LEU A 252 -11.15 -8.08 10.42
C LEU A 252 -10.98 -7.64 8.95
N TYR A 253 -9.79 -7.78 8.39
CA TYR A 253 -9.54 -7.54 6.96
C TYR A 253 -10.43 -8.44 6.09
N ARG A 254 -10.54 -9.74 6.41
CA ARG A 254 -11.39 -10.68 5.67
C ARG A 254 -12.87 -10.29 5.74
N ALA A 255 -13.35 -9.81 6.89
CA ALA A 255 -14.70 -9.29 7.03
C ALA A 255 -14.88 -8.01 6.19
N LEU A 256 -13.96 -7.05 6.27
CA LEU A 256 -13.97 -5.83 5.46
C LEU A 256 -14.04 -6.14 3.96
N ARG A 257 -13.22 -7.06 3.49
CA ARG A 257 -13.18 -7.53 2.11
C ARG A 257 -14.53 -8.07 1.62
N SER A 258 -15.29 -8.74 2.50
CA SER A 258 -16.60 -9.29 2.14
C SER A 258 -17.75 -8.25 2.18
N VAL A 259 -17.63 -7.27 3.07
CA VAL A 259 -18.66 -6.22 3.24
C VAL A 259 -18.47 -5.08 2.24
N ASN A 260 -17.24 -4.73 1.94
CA ASN A 260 -16.88 -3.63 1.04
C ASN A 260 -15.85 -4.08 0.03
N PRO A 261 -16.19 -4.92 -0.95
CA PRO A 261 -15.28 -5.28 -2.03
C PRO A 261 -15.01 -4.05 -2.90
N SER A 262 -13.72 -3.75 -3.14
CA SER A 262 -13.28 -2.59 -3.92
C SER A 262 -12.09 -2.96 -4.81
N PRO A 263 -11.79 -2.19 -5.86
CA PRO A 263 -10.68 -2.46 -6.76
C PRO A 263 -9.32 -2.54 -6.08
N TYR A 264 -9.14 -1.85 -4.95
CA TYR A 264 -7.87 -1.78 -4.22
C TYR A 264 -8.06 -2.22 -2.76
N LEU A 265 -7.93 -3.52 -2.55
CA LEU A 265 -7.88 -4.13 -1.23
C LEU A 265 -6.43 -4.35 -0.83
N PHE A 266 -6.07 -3.97 0.39
CA PHE A 266 -4.71 -4.11 0.87
C PHE A 266 -4.65 -4.52 2.34
N TYR A 267 -3.66 -5.33 2.65
CA TYR A 267 -3.26 -5.69 4.01
C TYR A 267 -1.74 -5.68 4.10
N PHE A 268 -1.21 -4.77 4.90
CA PHE A 268 0.21 -4.63 5.19
C PHE A 268 0.48 -5.09 6.61
N ASP A 269 1.31 -6.10 6.78
CA ASP A 269 1.80 -6.57 8.08
C ASP A 269 3.25 -6.15 8.28
N TYR A 270 3.47 -5.20 9.17
CA TYR A 270 4.80 -4.72 9.56
C TYR A 270 5.24 -5.23 10.94
N GLY A 271 4.65 -6.33 11.42
CA GLY A 271 4.95 -6.93 12.71
C GLY A 271 4.30 -6.19 13.88
N SER A 272 4.85 -5.06 14.29
CA SER A 272 4.35 -4.27 15.43
C SER A 272 3.03 -3.53 15.14
N TYR A 273 2.72 -3.26 13.89
CA TYR A 273 1.46 -2.65 13.46
C TYR A 273 1.02 -3.22 12.11
N LYS A 274 -0.27 -3.07 11.80
CA LYS A 274 -0.86 -3.46 10.53
C LYS A 274 -1.66 -2.31 9.96
N ILE A 275 -1.65 -2.19 8.63
CA ILE A 275 -2.49 -1.24 7.90
C ILE A 275 -3.27 -2.03 6.88
N PHE A 276 -4.60 -1.91 6.89
CA PHE A 276 -5.43 -2.56 5.89
C PHE A 276 -6.65 -1.70 5.55
N GLY A 277 -7.17 -1.92 4.37
CA GLY A 277 -8.28 -1.13 3.87
C GLY A 277 -8.87 -1.67 2.58
N SER A 278 -9.93 -0.99 2.16
CA SER A 278 -10.64 -1.20 0.91
C SER A 278 -10.86 0.17 0.27
N SER A 279 -10.24 0.44 -0.86
CA SER A 279 -10.32 1.72 -1.57
C SER A 279 -10.94 1.54 -2.96
N PRO A 280 -11.86 2.41 -3.37
CA PRO A 280 -12.39 2.41 -4.73
C PRO A 280 -11.47 3.13 -5.72
N GLU A 281 -10.51 3.92 -5.26
CA GLU A 281 -9.82 4.93 -6.07
C GLU A 281 -8.33 4.67 -6.22
N ALA A 282 -7.82 4.81 -7.45
CA ALA A 282 -6.42 4.94 -7.76
C ALA A 282 -6.04 6.42 -7.82
N GLN A 283 -5.19 6.88 -6.92
CA GLN A 283 -4.76 8.27 -6.90
C GLN A 283 -3.95 8.64 -8.15
N LEU A 284 -3.03 7.79 -8.53
CA LEU A 284 -2.15 7.97 -9.69
C LEU A 284 -1.69 6.61 -10.21
N VAL A 285 -1.83 6.38 -11.51
CA VAL A 285 -1.26 5.23 -12.21
C VAL A 285 -0.25 5.74 -13.21
N VAL A 286 0.99 5.24 -13.16
CA VAL A 286 2.03 5.57 -14.14
C VAL A 286 2.44 4.29 -14.88
N LYS A 287 2.22 4.26 -16.17
CA LYS A 287 2.55 3.13 -17.03
C LYS A 287 3.05 3.63 -18.39
N GLU A 288 4.15 3.05 -18.89
CA GLU A 288 4.69 3.36 -20.23
C GLU A 288 4.88 4.88 -20.47
N ASN A 289 5.40 5.62 -19.49
CA ASN A 289 5.58 7.08 -19.48
C ASN A 289 4.27 7.90 -19.59
N LYS A 290 3.12 7.27 -19.34
CA LYS A 290 1.84 7.96 -19.20
C LYS A 290 1.41 7.95 -17.74
N ALA A 291 0.97 9.09 -17.25
CA ALA A 291 0.35 9.25 -15.94
C ALA A 291 -1.16 9.37 -16.13
N GLU A 292 -1.91 8.57 -15.38
CA GLU A 292 -3.38 8.53 -15.43
C GLU A 292 -3.93 8.79 -14.03
N ILE A 293 -4.94 9.64 -13.95
CA ILE A 293 -5.71 9.94 -12.74
C ILE A 293 -7.15 9.50 -13.03
N HIS A 294 -7.77 8.81 -12.06
CA HIS A 294 -9.16 8.35 -12.17
C HIS A 294 -9.99 9.03 -11.07
N PRO A 295 -10.33 10.33 -11.21
CA PRO A 295 -11.03 11.05 -10.16
C PRO A 295 -12.46 10.52 -10.00
N ILE A 296 -12.91 10.39 -8.74
CA ILE A 296 -14.27 10.04 -8.37
C ILE A 296 -14.91 11.27 -7.74
N ALA A 297 -16.04 11.73 -8.28
CA ALA A 297 -16.80 12.86 -7.75
C ALA A 297 -18.11 12.38 -7.10
N GLY A 298 -19.22 12.37 -7.84
CA GLY A 298 -20.52 11.97 -7.31
C GLY A 298 -20.73 10.48 -7.16
N THR A 299 -21.68 10.12 -6.29
CA THR A 299 -22.04 8.72 -6.04
C THR A 299 -23.55 8.55 -6.04
N PHE A 300 -24.04 7.59 -6.83
CA PHE A 300 -25.44 7.19 -6.87
C PHE A 300 -25.63 5.79 -6.31
N ILE A 301 -26.69 5.61 -5.53
CA ILE A 301 -27.06 4.30 -4.98
C ILE A 301 -27.57 3.40 -6.12
N ARG A 302 -26.93 2.24 -6.31
CA ARG A 302 -27.43 1.21 -7.22
C ARG A 302 -28.71 0.60 -6.69
N THR A 303 -29.65 0.30 -7.61
CA THR A 303 -30.93 -0.32 -7.27
C THR A 303 -30.89 -1.85 -7.33
N GLY A 304 -29.89 -2.41 -7.99
CA GLY A 304 -29.81 -3.84 -8.31
C GLY A 304 -30.64 -4.24 -9.54
N ASP A 305 -31.21 -3.26 -10.25
CA ASP A 305 -31.96 -3.40 -11.49
C ASP A 305 -31.18 -2.69 -12.59
N ASP A 306 -30.70 -3.42 -13.57
CA ASP A 306 -29.77 -2.91 -14.58
C ASP A 306 -30.38 -1.80 -15.44
N GLU A 307 -31.68 -1.86 -15.75
CA GLU A 307 -32.36 -0.82 -16.52
C GLU A 307 -32.46 0.49 -15.73
N LYS A 308 -32.85 0.41 -14.45
CA LYS A 308 -32.90 1.59 -13.57
C LYS A 308 -31.52 2.16 -13.29
N ASP A 309 -30.54 1.30 -13.12
CA ASP A 309 -29.15 1.71 -12.90
C ASP A 309 -28.56 2.38 -14.16
N ALA A 310 -28.88 1.92 -15.37
CA ALA A 310 -28.51 2.58 -16.61
C ALA A 310 -29.13 4.00 -16.73
N VAL A 311 -30.41 4.16 -16.35
CA VAL A 311 -31.05 5.50 -16.31
C VAL A 311 -30.38 6.41 -15.30
N LYS A 312 -29.99 5.91 -14.12
CA LYS A 312 -29.25 6.69 -13.12
C LYS A 312 -27.87 7.06 -13.60
N ALA A 313 -27.14 6.15 -14.24
CA ALA A 313 -25.83 6.42 -14.81
C ALA A 313 -25.89 7.55 -15.85
N LYS A 314 -26.91 7.51 -16.73
CA LYS A 314 -27.13 8.59 -17.69
C LYS A 314 -27.41 9.94 -17.00
N LYS A 315 -28.27 9.95 -15.97
CA LYS A 315 -28.54 11.18 -15.19
C LYS A 315 -27.27 11.73 -14.54
N LEU A 316 -26.40 10.86 -14.00
CA LEU A 316 -25.13 11.26 -13.41
C LEU A 316 -24.20 11.91 -14.46
N SER A 317 -24.10 11.32 -15.66
CA SER A 317 -23.26 11.84 -16.74
C SER A 317 -23.78 13.17 -17.33
N GLU A 318 -25.07 13.50 -17.14
CA GLU A 318 -25.69 14.73 -17.62
C GLU A 318 -25.84 15.79 -16.49
N ASP A 319 -25.49 15.47 -15.26
CA ASP A 319 -25.61 16.37 -14.12
C ASP A 319 -24.57 17.52 -14.23
N ILE A 320 -25.08 18.75 -14.18
CA ILE A 320 -24.25 19.98 -14.37
C ILE A 320 -23.20 20.10 -13.26
N LYS A 321 -23.56 19.76 -12.01
CA LYS A 321 -22.66 19.86 -10.87
C LYS A 321 -21.52 18.84 -11.02
N GLU A 322 -21.85 17.59 -11.31
CA GLU A 322 -20.88 16.51 -11.50
C GLU A 322 -19.93 16.81 -12.67
N ASN A 323 -20.47 17.28 -13.80
CA ASN A 323 -19.66 17.68 -14.94
C ASN A 323 -18.75 18.87 -14.63
N SER A 324 -19.21 19.83 -13.85
CA SER A 324 -18.39 20.99 -13.45
C SER A 324 -17.24 20.61 -12.52
N GLU A 325 -17.43 19.56 -11.70
CA GLU A 325 -16.38 19.04 -10.81
C GLU A 325 -15.28 18.32 -11.59
N HIS A 326 -15.62 17.70 -12.74
CA HIS A 326 -14.68 16.97 -13.60
C HIS A 326 -13.92 17.86 -14.61
N MET A 327 -14.35 19.11 -14.84
CA MET A 327 -13.66 20.06 -15.74
C MET A 327 -12.47 20.73 -15.06
#